data_7c4299460df9303fb66300e081c37950
#
_entry.id   7c4299460df9303fb66300e081c37950
#
_cell.length_a   1.000
_cell.length_b   1.000
_cell.length_c   1.000
_cell.angle_alpha   90.00
_cell.angle_beta   90.00
_cell.angle_gamma   90.00
#
_symmetry.space_group_name_H-M   'P 1'
#
loop_
_entity.id
_entity.type
_entity.pdbx_description
1 polymer ?
#
loop_
_entity_poly.entity_id
_entity_poly.type
_entity_poly.pdbx_seq_one_letter_code
_entity_poly.pdbx_strand_id
1 'polypeptide(L)'
;MYIVSMLIMLRGMEITMSENRLRKSYKPLFIVLLFIFITLGGVFMFRLLGKSQEEHRNREYEVSLVNALKNSYQGIEEIKISNPEYTSPPGSWSCDVEIKFKDERTLSYGINHHLNYKTNYGGRQETNEDWQYLETHKGQTLNSVKITYSDSEQGEL
;
A
#
# COMPACT_ATOMS: atom_id res chain seq x y z
N MET A 1 -42.49 65.14 6.43
CA MET A 1 -42.64 63.78 6.95
C MET A 1 -42.60 62.70 5.83
N TYR A 2 -43.11 62.94 4.63
CA TYR A 2 -43.13 61.99 3.50
C TYR A 2 -41.76 61.70 2.84
N ILE A 3 -40.84 62.65 2.80
CA ILE A 3 -39.55 62.52 2.14
C ILE A 3 -38.61 61.53 2.89
N VAL A 4 -38.65 61.53 4.22
CA VAL A 4 -37.84 60.60 5.05
C VAL A 4 -38.28 59.15 4.92
N SER A 5 -39.61 58.94 4.83
CA SER A 5 -40.19 57.61 4.63
C SER A 5 -39.83 57.01 3.26
N MET A 6 -39.79 57.88 2.21
CA MET A 6 -39.41 57.47 0.86
C MET A 6 -37.93 57.13 0.73
N LEU A 7 -37.05 57.85 1.43
CA LEU A 7 -35.61 57.58 1.49
C LEU A 7 -35.29 56.25 2.20
N ILE A 8 -36.01 55.94 3.27
CA ILE A 8 -35.84 54.65 4.00
C ILE A 8 -36.31 53.48 3.11
N MET A 9 -37.40 53.65 2.35
CA MET A 9 -37.89 52.63 1.42
C MET A 9 -36.93 52.38 0.28
N LEU A 10 -36.34 53.42 -0.31
CA LEU A 10 -35.32 53.30 -1.38
C LEU A 10 -34.04 52.64 -0.89
N ARG A 11 -33.60 52.96 0.33
CA ARG A 11 -32.42 52.33 0.94
C ARG A 11 -32.63 50.87 1.26
N GLY A 12 -33.85 50.52 1.71
CA GLY A 12 -34.24 49.11 1.91
C GLY A 12 -34.27 48.30 0.62
N MET A 13 -34.73 48.94 -0.48
CA MET A 13 -34.78 48.28 -1.79
C MET A 13 -33.36 48.08 -2.40
N GLU A 14 -32.44 49.04 -2.20
CA GLU A 14 -31.05 48.87 -2.66
C GLU A 14 -30.32 47.77 -1.90
N ILE A 15 -30.54 47.63 -0.60
CA ILE A 15 -29.92 46.58 0.23
C ILE A 15 -30.44 45.18 -0.19
N THR A 16 -31.76 45.07 -0.42
CA THR A 16 -32.36 43.76 -0.85
C THR A 16 -31.99 43.41 -2.29
N MET A 17 -31.81 44.38 -3.19
CA MET A 17 -31.32 44.13 -4.55
C MET A 17 -29.83 43.74 -4.57
N SER A 18 -29.01 44.31 -3.69
CA SER A 18 -27.60 43.96 -3.54
C SER A 18 -27.41 42.54 -3.01
N GLU A 19 -28.14 42.13 -1.97
CA GLU A 19 -28.11 40.75 -1.44
C GLU A 19 -28.59 39.72 -2.45
N ASN A 20 -29.63 40.02 -3.21
CA ASN A 20 -30.12 39.12 -4.26
C ASN A 20 -29.15 38.98 -5.45
N ARG A 21 -28.38 40.02 -5.79
CA ARG A 21 -27.31 39.93 -6.80
C ARG A 21 -26.13 39.11 -6.31
N LEU A 22 -25.72 39.26 -5.07
CA LEU A 22 -24.65 38.47 -4.47
C LEU A 22 -25.04 36.98 -4.40
N ARG A 23 -26.24 36.66 -3.95
CA ARG A 23 -26.75 35.26 -3.93
C ARG A 23 -26.82 34.63 -5.33
N LYS A 24 -27.14 35.39 -6.36
CA LYS A 24 -27.22 34.91 -7.74
C LYS A 24 -25.84 34.66 -8.35
N SER A 25 -24.81 35.40 -7.90
CA SER A 25 -23.44 35.26 -8.38
C SER A 25 -22.68 34.10 -7.78
N TYR A 26 -23.00 33.63 -6.55
CA TYR A 26 -22.30 32.55 -5.88
C TYR A 26 -22.81 31.14 -6.27
N LYS A 27 -24.01 31.03 -6.83
CA LYS A 27 -24.55 29.72 -7.27
C LYS A 27 -23.65 29.00 -8.27
N PRO A 28 -23.17 29.63 -9.37
CA PRO A 28 -22.26 28.96 -10.29
C PRO A 28 -20.90 28.65 -9.65
N LEU A 29 -20.39 29.53 -8.78
CA LEU A 29 -19.15 29.30 -8.05
C LEU A 29 -19.27 28.10 -7.11
N PHE A 30 -20.38 27.97 -6.41
CA PHE A 30 -20.65 26.83 -5.52
C PHE A 30 -20.76 25.50 -6.29
N ILE A 31 -21.38 25.51 -7.46
CA ILE A 31 -21.46 24.32 -8.33
C ILE A 31 -20.06 23.92 -8.80
N VAL A 32 -19.23 24.87 -9.23
CA VAL A 32 -17.84 24.58 -9.64
C VAL A 32 -17.02 24.02 -8.48
N LEU A 33 -17.12 24.63 -7.29
CA LEU A 33 -16.47 24.11 -6.08
C LEU A 33 -16.93 22.68 -5.73
N LEU A 34 -18.22 22.41 -5.84
CA LEU A 34 -18.77 21.08 -5.59
C LEU A 34 -18.19 20.05 -6.57
N PHE A 35 -18.10 20.39 -7.87
CA PHE A 35 -17.47 19.51 -8.86
C PHE A 35 -16.00 19.27 -8.57
N ILE A 36 -15.24 20.30 -8.14
CA ILE A 36 -13.84 20.14 -7.74
C ILE A 36 -13.72 19.19 -6.54
N PHE A 37 -14.58 19.32 -5.54
CA PHE A 37 -14.60 18.41 -4.37
C PHE A 37 -14.93 16.98 -4.74
N ILE A 38 -15.90 16.76 -5.63
CA ILE A 38 -16.27 15.40 -6.09
C ILE A 38 -15.12 14.77 -6.89
N THR A 39 -14.48 15.52 -7.79
CA THR A 39 -13.36 14.99 -8.58
C THR A 39 -12.13 14.70 -7.73
N LEU A 40 -11.74 15.60 -6.84
CA LEU A 40 -10.63 15.39 -5.91
C LEU A 40 -10.91 14.24 -4.93
N GLY A 41 -12.10 14.19 -4.37
CA GLY A 41 -12.54 13.10 -3.48
C GLY A 41 -12.58 11.75 -4.19
N GLY A 42 -13.07 11.69 -5.42
CA GLY A 42 -13.09 10.48 -6.23
C GLY A 42 -11.67 9.95 -6.52
N VAL A 43 -10.75 10.80 -6.94
CA VAL A 43 -9.34 10.41 -7.20
C VAL A 43 -8.67 9.93 -5.91
N PHE A 44 -8.92 10.60 -4.78
CA PHE A 44 -8.36 10.20 -3.48
C PHE A 44 -8.88 8.82 -3.03
N MET A 45 -10.19 8.59 -3.13
CA MET A 45 -10.80 7.27 -2.83
C MET A 45 -10.27 6.16 -3.74
N PHE A 46 -10.10 6.43 -5.04
CA PHE A 46 -9.53 5.46 -5.97
C PHE A 46 -8.10 5.06 -5.60
N ARG A 47 -7.27 6.02 -5.18
CA ARG A 47 -5.90 5.74 -4.70
C ARG A 47 -5.89 4.95 -3.41
N LEU A 48 -6.77 5.26 -2.45
CA LEU A 48 -6.87 4.51 -1.19
C LEU A 48 -7.31 3.06 -1.42
N LEU A 49 -8.33 2.85 -2.26
CA LEU A 49 -8.82 1.49 -2.59
C LEU A 49 -7.75 0.69 -3.35
N GLY A 50 -7.04 1.31 -4.29
CA GLY A 50 -5.95 0.66 -5.02
C GLY A 50 -4.81 0.23 -4.09
N LYS A 51 -4.41 1.09 -3.16
CA LYS A 51 -3.38 0.80 -2.17
C LYS A 51 -3.79 -0.35 -1.23
N SER A 52 -5.03 -0.36 -0.75
CA SER A 52 -5.54 -1.43 0.11
C SER A 52 -5.56 -2.80 -0.59
N GLN A 53 -5.92 -2.86 -1.88
CA GLN A 53 -5.88 -4.11 -2.65
C GLN A 53 -4.45 -4.60 -2.88
N GLU A 54 -3.51 -3.70 -3.13
CA GLU A 54 -2.10 -4.03 -3.30
C GLU A 54 -1.49 -4.56 -2.00
N GLU A 55 -1.73 -3.91 -0.88
CA GLU A 55 -1.28 -4.33 0.44
C GLU A 55 -1.84 -5.73 0.80
N HIS A 56 -3.13 -5.97 0.55
CA HIS A 56 -3.75 -7.28 0.80
C HIS A 56 -3.14 -8.38 -0.07
N ARG A 57 -2.94 -8.12 -1.37
CA ARG A 57 -2.29 -9.06 -2.29
C ARG A 57 -0.85 -9.33 -1.85
N ASN A 58 -0.08 -8.30 -1.52
CA ASN A 58 1.30 -8.48 -1.08
C ASN A 58 1.36 -9.33 0.18
N ARG A 59 0.50 -9.09 1.15
CA ARG A 59 0.42 -9.91 2.38
C ARG A 59 0.16 -11.39 2.09
N GLU A 60 -0.73 -11.70 1.16
CA GLU A 60 -1.02 -13.09 0.76
C GLU A 60 0.22 -13.78 0.17
N TYR A 61 0.95 -13.09 -0.72
CA TYR A 61 2.19 -13.60 -1.30
C TYR A 61 3.30 -13.73 -0.26
N GLU A 62 3.46 -12.78 0.63
CA GLU A 62 4.47 -12.79 1.69
C GLU A 62 4.28 -13.97 2.64
N VAL A 63 3.07 -14.20 3.13
CA VAL A 63 2.75 -15.37 3.98
C VAL A 63 3.00 -16.67 3.24
N SER A 64 2.62 -16.76 1.96
CA SER A 64 2.89 -17.92 1.12
C SER A 64 4.39 -18.17 0.92
N LEU A 65 5.16 -17.10 0.67
CA LEU A 65 6.62 -17.17 0.52
C LEU A 65 7.30 -17.65 1.80
N VAL A 66 6.93 -17.10 2.96
CA VAL A 66 7.49 -17.53 4.26
C VAL A 66 7.28 -19.04 4.46
N ASN A 67 6.08 -19.54 4.21
CA ASN A 67 5.79 -20.97 4.30
C ASN A 67 6.63 -21.79 3.32
N ALA A 68 6.80 -21.30 2.09
CA ALA A 68 7.64 -21.97 1.09
C ALA A 68 9.12 -21.98 1.49
N LEU A 69 9.65 -20.90 2.05
CA LEU A 69 11.04 -20.81 2.53
C LEU A 69 11.26 -21.72 3.75
N LYS A 70 10.32 -21.77 4.71
CA LYS A 70 10.37 -22.71 5.84
C LYS A 70 10.38 -24.17 5.39
N ASN A 71 9.69 -24.49 4.31
CA ASN A 71 9.69 -25.82 3.72
C ASN A 71 10.93 -26.10 2.84
N SER A 72 11.70 -25.08 2.49
CA SER A 72 12.89 -25.21 1.65
C SER A 72 14.18 -25.32 2.43
N TYR A 73 14.28 -24.62 3.54
CA TYR A 73 15.52 -24.50 4.31
C TYR A 73 15.31 -24.77 5.79
N GLN A 74 16.27 -25.47 6.38
CA GLN A 74 16.31 -25.74 7.82
C GLN A 74 17.07 -24.63 8.56
N GLY A 75 16.68 -24.42 9.83
CA GLY A 75 17.41 -23.53 10.71
C GLY A 75 17.14 -22.02 10.52
N ILE A 76 16.08 -21.67 9.82
CA ILE A 76 15.66 -20.25 9.73
C ILE A 76 15.17 -19.79 11.10
N GLU A 77 15.62 -18.60 11.53
CA GLU A 77 15.21 -17.90 12.76
C GLU A 77 14.33 -16.69 12.46
N GLU A 78 14.71 -15.90 11.44
CA GLU A 78 14.00 -14.67 11.08
C GLU A 78 13.97 -14.49 9.55
N ILE A 79 12.86 -13.97 9.04
CA ILE A 79 12.70 -13.55 7.64
C ILE A 79 12.20 -12.12 7.62
N LYS A 80 12.89 -11.27 6.87
CA LYS A 80 12.44 -9.91 6.57
C LYS A 80 12.19 -9.77 5.08
N ILE A 81 11.02 -9.22 4.73
CA ILE A 81 10.59 -9.02 3.34
C ILE A 81 10.54 -7.52 3.05
N SER A 82 11.01 -7.14 1.89
CA SER A 82 11.01 -5.75 1.42
C SER A 82 10.79 -5.68 -0.09
N ASN A 83 10.45 -4.48 -0.58
CA ASN A 83 10.31 -4.17 -2.00
C ASN A 83 9.42 -5.17 -2.79
N PRO A 84 8.17 -5.47 -2.32
CA PRO A 84 7.29 -6.33 -3.07
C PRO A 84 6.85 -5.67 -4.36
N GLU A 85 6.97 -6.38 -5.48
CA GLU A 85 6.58 -5.93 -6.81
C GLU A 85 5.70 -6.96 -7.50
N TYR A 86 4.58 -6.52 -8.05
CA TYR A 86 3.70 -7.35 -8.85
C TYR A 86 3.60 -6.83 -10.28
N THR A 87 4.09 -7.62 -11.22
CA THR A 87 4.07 -7.30 -12.65
C THR A 87 2.90 -8.00 -13.35
N SER A 88 2.04 -7.24 -13.99
CA SER A 88 0.91 -7.77 -14.77
C SER A 88 0.86 -7.10 -16.13
N PRO A 89 0.71 -7.87 -17.25
CA PRO A 89 1.00 -9.28 -17.41
C PRO A 89 2.50 -9.58 -17.36
N PRO A 90 3.02 -10.76 -16.98
CA PRO A 90 2.34 -12.06 -16.89
C PRO A 90 1.79 -12.45 -15.52
N GLY A 91 1.77 -11.57 -14.54
CA GLY A 91 1.29 -11.90 -13.20
C GLY A 91 2.36 -12.59 -12.34
N SER A 92 3.57 -12.01 -12.29
CA SER A 92 4.65 -12.47 -11.41
C SER A 92 4.79 -11.53 -10.21
N TRP A 93 5.03 -12.12 -9.04
CA TRP A 93 5.33 -11.39 -7.83
C TRP A 93 6.78 -11.68 -7.40
N SER A 94 7.48 -10.65 -6.99
CA SER A 94 8.87 -10.70 -6.53
C SER A 94 9.06 -9.78 -5.34
N CYS A 95 10.10 -10.06 -4.56
CA CYS A 95 10.52 -9.22 -3.45
C CYS A 95 11.99 -9.44 -3.13
N ASP A 96 12.54 -8.63 -2.24
CA ASP A 96 13.81 -8.88 -1.59
C ASP A 96 13.54 -9.56 -0.24
N VAL A 97 14.32 -10.60 0.06
CA VAL A 97 14.28 -11.29 1.36
C VAL A 97 15.63 -11.19 2.04
N GLU A 98 15.59 -11.00 3.35
CA GLU A 98 16.71 -11.17 4.26
C GLU A 98 16.37 -12.31 5.21
N ILE A 99 17.17 -13.38 5.18
CA ILE A 99 16.95 -14.59 5.97
C ILE A 99 18.08 -14.73 6.98
N LYS A 100 17.76 -14.71 8.27
CA LYS A 100 18.69 -15.01 9.36
C LYS A 100 18.53 -16.46 9.79
N PHE A 101 19.65 -17.16 9.87
CA PHE A 101 19.74 -18.55 10.34
C PHE A 101 20.22 -18.62 11.78
N LYS A 102 20.01 -19.77 12.43
CA LYS A 102 20.38 -20.04 13.84
C LYS A 102 21.87 -19.93 14.13
N ASP A 103 22.73 -20.07 13.14
CA ASP A 103 24.18 -19.89 13.22
C ASP A 103 24.62 -18.43 13.01
N GLU A 104 23.67 -17.48 13.15
CA GLU A 104 23.84 -16.03 12.99
C GLU A 104 24.16 -15.58 11.55
N ARG A 105 24.22 -16.50 10.57
CA ARG A 105 24.42 -16.11 9.17
C ARG A 105 23.16 -15.44 8.64
N THR A 106 23.34 -14.34 7.95
CA THR A 106 22.26 -13.60 7.27
C THR A 106 22.52 -13.56 5.77
N LEU A 107 21.50 -13.89 4.98
CA LEU A 107 21.53 -13.86 3.53
C LEU A 107 20.45 -12.93 3.01
N SER A 108 20.81 -12.09 2.02
CA SER A 108 19.86 -11.17 1.37
C SER A 108 19.89 -11.40 -0.13
N TYR A 109 18.70 -11.59 -0.73
CA TYR A 109 18.59 -11.79 -2.17
C TYR A 109 17.19 -11.50 -2.70
N GLY A 110 17.09 -11.19 -3.99
CA GLY A 110 15.81 -11.06 -4.69
C GLY A 110 15.24 -12.43 -5.07
N ILE A 111 13.93 -12.61 -4.88
CA ILE A 111 13.23 -13.86 -5.12
C ILE A 111 11.89 -13.63 -5.82
N ASN A 112 11.55 -14.51 -6.77
CA ASN A 112 10.23 -14.59 -7.36
C ASN A 112 9.39 -15.67 -6.65
N HIS A 113 8.10 -15.43 -6.46
CA HIS A 113 7.22 -16.40 -5.81
C HIS A 113 5.86 -16.48 -6.49
N HIS A 114 5.27 -17.67 -6.46
CA HIS A 114 3.90 -17.95 -6.86
C HIS A 114 3.15 -18.61 -5.72
N LEU A 115 1.88 -18.28 -5.52
CA LEU A 115 1.05 -18.79 -4.42
C LEU A 115 0.95 -20.31 -4.35
N ASN A 116 1.13 -20.98 -5.48
CA ASN A 116 1.08 -22.45 -5.55
C ASN A 116 2.38 -23.15 -5.15
N TYR A 117 3.46 -22.42 -4.90
CA TYR A 117 4.74 -23.02 -4.52
C TYR A 117 4.73 -23.44 -3.06
N LYS A 118 4.95 -24.75 -2.83
CA LYS A 118 5.12 -25.31 -1.47
C LYS A 118 6.53 -25.15 -0.95
N THR A 119 7.51 -25.07 -1.85
CA THR A 119 8.92 -24.81 -1.60
C THR A 119 9.41 -23.76 -2.57
N ASN A 120 10.41 -22.99 -2.20
CA ASN A 120 11.04 -22.04 -3.09
C ASN A 120 12.55 -22.02 -2.88
N TYR A 121 13.27 -22.62 -3.83
CA TYR A 121 14.75 -22.65 -3.89
C TYR A 121 15.28 -21.61 -4.89
N GLY A 122 14.39 -20.77 -5.42
CA GLY A 122 14.74 -19.70 -6.34
C GLY A 122 15.42 -18.54 -5.61
N GLY A 123 15.90 -17.61 -6.41
CA GLY A 123 16.50 -16.38 -5.91
C GLY A 123 17.86 -16.14 -6.54
N ARG A 124 18.24 -14.87 -6.58
CA ARG A 124 19.53 -14.45 -7.14
C ARG A 124 20.46 -14.11 -5.98
N GLN A 125 21.23 -15.11 -5.56
CA GLN A 125 22.29 -14.94 -4.55
C GLN A 125 23.43 -14.10 -5.12
N GLU A 126 24.06 -13.30 -4.26
CA GLU A 126 25.15 -12.41 -4.66
C GLU A 126 26.45 -13.17 -4.87
N THR A 127 26.67 -14.24 -4.09
CA THR A 127 27.95 -14.99 -4.11
C THR A 127 27.72 -16.49 -4.26
N ASN A 128 28.75 -17.20 -4.77
CA ASN A 128 28.75 -18.66 -4.80
C ASN A 128 28.76 -19.28 -3.40
N GLU A 129 29.29 -18.59 -2.40
CA GLU A 129 29.32 -19.06 -1.01
C GLU A 129 27.92 -19.07 -0.41
N ASP A 130 27.11 -18.05 -0.70
CA ASP A 130 25.72 -17.97 -0.24
C ASP A 130 24.87 -19.07 -0.89
N TRP A 131 25.09 -19.32 -2.18
CA TRP A 131 24.43 -20.42 -2.86
C TRP A 131 24.80 -21.77 -2.25
N GLN A 132 26.08 -22.04 -2.00
CA GLN A 132 26.56 -23.28 -1.36
C GLN A 132 25.99 -23.44 0.06
N TYR A 133 25.91 -22.33 0.81
CA TYR A 133 25.32 -22.35 2.14
C TYR A 133 23.86 -22.79 2.08
N LEU A 134 23.05 -22.19 1.19
CA LEU A 134 21.64 -22.58 1.00
C LEU A 134 21.50 -24.04 0.57
N GLU A 135 22.36 -24.54 -0.31
CA GLU A 135 22.38 -25.95 -0.73
C GLU A 135 22.60 -26.91 0.44
N THR A 136 23.49 -26.56 1.38
CA THR A 136 23.76 -27.39 2.58
C THR A 136 22.65 -27.29 3.62
N HIS A 137 21.81 -26.25 3.55
CA HIS A 137 20.70 -26.00 4.47
C HIS A 137 19.34 -26.40 3.89
N LYS A 138 19.30 -27.12 2.77
CA LYS A 138 18.04 -27.69 2.26
C LYS A 138 17.38 -28.58 3.30
N GLY A 139 16.10 -28.33 3.57
CA GLY A 139 15.35 -29.04 4.59
C GLY A 139 14.11 -28.26 5.03
N GLN A 140 13.64 -28.52 6.20
CA GLN A 140 12.45 -27.84 6.73
C GLN A 140 12.74 -27.22 8.10
N THR A 141 12.31 -25.99 8.29
CA THR A 141 12.29 -25.30 9.59
C THR A 141 10.97 -25.61 10.28
N LEU A 142 11.00 -26.42 11.35
CA LEU A 142 9.80 -26.83 12.09
C LEU A 142 9.40 -25.83 13.18
N ASN A 143 10.35 -25.05 13.68
CA ASN A 143 10.08 -24.04 14.71
C ASN A 143 9.37 -22.84 14.08
N SER A 144 8.75 -22.02 14.94
CA SER A 144 8.25 -20.73 14.52
C SER A 144 9.39 -19.81 14.10
N VAL A 145 9.13 -18.96 13.12
CA VAL A 145 10.07 -18.00 12.52
C VAL A 145 9.51 -16.60 12.71
N LYS A 146 10.35 -15.69 13.17
CA LYS A 146 10.01 -14.27 13.24
C LYS A 146 9.96 -13.67 11.84
N ILE A 147 8.95 -12.85 11.58
CA ILE A 147 8.74 -12.26 10.27
C ILE A 147 8.61 -10.75 10.43
N THR A 148 9.31 -10.01 9.57
CA THR A 148 9.05 -8.59 9.33
C THR A 148 8.56 -8.45 7.89
N TYR A 149 7.30 -8.08 7.73
CA TYR A 149 6.64 -7.90 6.44
C TYR A 149 7.05 -6.57 5.80
N SER A 150 6.75 -6.41 4.51
CA SER A 150 7.15 -5.22 3.74
C SER A 150 6.53 -3.91 4.24
N ASP A 151 5.40 -3.96 4.91
CA ASP A 151 4.74 -2.82 5.58
C ASP A 151 5.28 -2.54 6.99
N SER A 152 6.35 -3.25 7.40
CA SER A 152 6.97 -3.20 8.73
C SER A 152 6.14 -3.83 9.87
N GLU A 153 5.03 -4.49 9.56
CA GLU A 153 4.32 -5.31 10.54
C GLU A 153 5.14 -6.54 10.91
N GLN A 154 5.10 -6.94 12.16
CA GLN A 154 5.79 -8.12 12.66
C GLN A 154 4.82 -9.26 12.89
N GLY A 155 5.26 -10.48 12.60
CA GLY A 155 4.51 -11.70 12.79
C GLY A 155 5.40 -12.87 13.19
N GLU A 156 4.77 -14.01 13.41
CA GLU A 156 5.43 -15.27 13.71
C GLU A 156 4.63 -16.42 13.03
N LEU A 157 5.32 -17.28 12.32
CA LEU A 157 4.75 -18.44 11.63
C LEU A 157 5.50 -19.74 11.94
#